data_4ccccb39a643db02b345c642f14aa647
#
_entry.id   4ccccb39a643db02b345c642f14aa647
#
_cell.length_a   1.000
_cell.length_b   1.000
_cell.length_c   1.000
_cell.angle_alpha   90.00
_cell.angle_beta   90.00
_cell.angle_gamma   90.00
#
_symmetry.space_group_name_H-M   'P 1'
#
loop_
_entity.id
_entity.type
_entity.pdbx_description
1 polymer ?
#
loop_
_entity_poly.entity_id
_entity_poly.type
_entity_poly.pdbx_seq_one_letter_code
_entity_poly.pdbx_strand_id
1 'polypeptide(L)'
;MKQWVDGNVVNSGYGGMSAMFGAQFPKEVGQSPKSPLVFANPRDCCVPPITKLLVGSVTLCQRGTCDFTTKAAIAQAAGAVAVLVINESDDLFSMECSNSSRVDISIPVAMISKTAGDDLDNELTSGKKVELSIYAPTRPLLDYSVAVLWLMAVGTVICASTWADITAADCDERYNELSPKGSFKSETMKDEEDIVNIDTKGAIIFVISASTFLVLLFFFMSSWFIWVLIVLFCIGGVEGMHNCIVSLVLRVFPKLGRNIVKVPMFGKSSIFSIVVFIVCVAFAVLWIVNRRESYSWFGQDVLGICLMITILQLARLPNIKVARGDKAGGEAIPMLLRFPRPHDPWKGYDMIGFGDILFPGLLVCFARRFDKENNKRSVNGYFLWLVIGYGVGLFLTYLGLYLMKGHGQPALLYLVPCTLGTAVILGCIRGEMRSLWDYKPNLPPSKVPPEV
;
A
#
# COMPACT_ATOMS: atom_id res chain seq x y z
N MET A 1 -21.58 6.93 14.01
CA MET A 1 -22.74 7.47 14.77
C MET A 1 -23.98 7.29 13.90
N LYS A 2 -25.14 7.01 14.48
CA LYS A 2 -26.41 6.99 13.75
C LYS A 2 -27.22 8.22 14.16
N GLN A 3 -27.77 8.89 13.17
CA GLN A 3 -28.44 10.19 13.37
C GLN A 3 -29.91 10.09 13.00
N TRP A 4 -30.73 10.78 13.77
CA TRP A 4 -32.14 11.04 13.50
C TRP A 4 -32.37 12.53 13.47
N VAL A 5 -33.07 13.00 12.44
CA VAL A 5 -33.49 14.39 12.30
C VAL A 5 -35.00 14.39 12.20
N ASP A 6 -35.67 15.07 13.14
CA ASP A 6 -37.15 15.12 13.25
C ASP A 6 -37.78 13.70 13.24
N GLY A 7 -37.09 12.73 13.90
CA GLY A 7 -37.54 11.33 14.01
C GLY A 7 -37.20 10.42 12.82
N ASN A 8 -36.72 10.97 11.71
CA ASN A 8 -36.30 10.20 10.55
C ASN A 8 -34.83 9.85 10.58
N VAL A 9 -34.49 8.61 10.20
CA VAL A 9 -33.08 8.18 10.12
C VAL A 9 -32.42 8.85 8.92
N VAL A 10 -31.34 9.59 9.18
CA VAL A 10 -30.48 10.13 8.13
C VAL A 10 -29.37 9.13 7.85
N ASN A 11 -29.20 8.73 6.58
CA ASN A 11 -28.21 7.73 6.17
C ASN A 11 -26.74 8.21 6.20
N SER A 12 -26.48 9.46 6.49
CA SER A 12 -25.14 10.00 6.70
C SER A 12 -24.63 9.60 8.09
N GLY A 13 -23.94 8.47 8.17
CA GLY A 13 -23.22 8.09 9.39
C GLY A 13 -21.92 8.87 9.52
N TYR A 14 -21.81 9.77 10.50
CA TYR A 14 -20.53 10.42 10.78
C TYR A 14 -19.57 9.48 11.49
N GLY A 15 -18.30 9.49 11.05
CA GLY A 15 -17.18 8.86 11.75
C GLY A 15 -16.62 9.78 12.83
N GLY A 16 -16.04 9.18 13.88
CA GLY A 16 -15.32 9.92 14.91
C GLY A 16 -14.23 9.05 15.52
N MET A 17 -13.25 9.68 16.18
CA MET A 17 -12.20 9.01 16.91
C MET A 17 -12.47 9.10 18.40
N SER A 18 -12.56 7.95 19.11
CA SER A 18 -12.72 7.94 20.57
C SER A 18 -11.47 8.46 21.27
N ALA A 19 -11.68 9.15 22.41
CA ALA A 19 -10.60 9.56 23.28
C ALA A 19 -9.95 8.34 23.97
N MET A 20 -8.72 8.49 24.44
CA MET A 20 -8.02 7.50 25.28
C MET A 20 -8.46 7.56 26.75
N PHE A 21 -9.37 8.45 27.09
CA PHE A 21 -9.93 8.65 28.42
C PHE A 21 -11.44 8.65 28.37
N GLY A 22 -12.08 8.53 29.54
CA GLY A 22 -13.54 8.42 29.66
C GLY A 22 -14.07 7.00 29.44
N ALA A 23 -15.39 6.86 29.45
CA ALA A 23 -16.05 5.57 29.26
C ALA A 23 -15.95 5.10 27.81
N GLN A 24 -15.96 3.78 27.61
CA GLN A 24 -16.02 3.19 26.29
C GLN A 24 -17.44 3.31 25.71
N PHE A 25 -17.53 3.58 24.41
CA PHE A 25 -18.79 3.54 23.70
C PHE A 25 -19.36 2.12 23.61
N PRO A 26 -20.70 1.95 23.63
CA PRO A 26 -21.33 0.67 23.32
C PRO A 26 -20.89 0.13 21.98
N LYS A 27 -20.80 -1.21 21.84
CA LYS A 27 -20.33 -1.84 20.60
C LYS A 27 -21.41 -1.91 19.52
N GLU A 28 -22.67 -1.94 19.92
CA GLU A 28 -23.81 -2.12 19.02
C GLU A 28 -24.76 -0.91 19.10
N VAL A 29 -25.40 -0.62 17.97
CA VAL A 29 -26.41 0.46 17.88
C VAL A 29 -27.55 0.25 18.85
N GLY A 30 -27.97 -1.01 19.07
CA GLY A 30 -29.09 -1.37 19.98
C GLY A 30 -28.79 -1.12 21.47
N GLN A 31 -27.52 -1.08 21.85
CA GLN A 31 -27.07 -0.83 23.22
C GLN A 31 -26.85 0.68 23.51
N SER A 32 -26.82 1.49 22.45
CA SER A 32 -26.61 2.93 22.59
C SER A 32 -27.94 3.67 22.62
N PRO A 33 -28.22 4.42 23.70
CA PRO A 33 -29.46 5.20 23.80
C PRO A 33 -29.47 6.31 22.73
N LYS A 34 -30.65 6.64 22.26
CA LYS A 34 -30.87 7.84 21.48
C LYS A 34 -30.89 9.03 22.44
N SER A 35 -29.98 9.95 22.22
CA SER A 35 -29.89 11.15 23.06
C SER A 35 -29.95 12.41 22.19
N PRO A 36 -30.62 13.47 22.66
CA PRO A 36 -30.68 14.73 21.93
C PRO A 36 -29.27 15.33 21.81
N LEU A 37 -29.00 15.94 20.69
CA LEU A 37 -27.76 16.66 20.44
C LEU A 37 -27.92 18.12 20.81
N VAL A 38 -27.01 18.65 21.61
CA VAL A 38 -27.03 20.03 22.05
C VAL A 38 -25.63 20.64 21.92
N PHE A 39 -25.56 21.86 21.42
CA PHE A 39 -24.34 22.63 21.46
C PHE A 39 -24.16 23.25 22.84
N ALA A 40 -22.94 23.14 23.39
CA ALA A 40 -22.65 23.82 24.68
C ALA A 40 -22.68 25.34 24.54
N ASN A 41 -23.00 26.01 25.60
CA ASN A 41 -22.88 27.45 25.68
C ASN A 41 -22.09 27.83 26.95
N PRO A 42 -20.86 28.30 26.84
CA PRO A 42 -20.11 28.62 25.59
C PRO A 42 -19.72 27.40 24.78
N ARG A 43 -19.51 27.58 23.45
CA ARG A 43 -19.26 26.51 22.47
C ARG A 43 -17.97 25.74 22.69
N ASP A 44 -17.00 26.35 23.37
CA ASP A 44 -15.71 25.76 23.69
C ASP A 44 -15.71 24.78 24.85
N CYS A 45 -16.81 24.73 25.63
CA CYS A 45 -16.95 23.89 26.84
C CYS A 45 -15.84 24.12 27.88
N CYS A 46 -15.25 25.32 27.95
CA CYS A 46 -14.16 25.63 28.87
C CYS A 46 -14.62 26.28 30.18
N VAL A 47 -15.89 26.68 30.25
CA VAL A 47 -16.55 27.26 31.44
C VAL A 47 -17.85 26.51 31.69
N PRO A 48 -18.32 26.39 32.94
CA PRO A 48 -19.61 25.77 33.22
C PRO A 48 -20.74 26.39 32.39
N PRO A 49 -21.63 25.59 31.80
CA PRO A 49 -22.65 26.09 30.90
C PRO A 49 -23.70 26.92 31.67
N ILE A 50 -24.18 27.97 31.02
CA ILE A 50 -25.15 28.92 31.58
C ILE A 50 -26.54 28.26 31.70
N THR A 51 -26.81 27.19 30.97
CA THR A 51 -28.11 26.51 30.93
C THR A 51 -28.01 25.03 31.30
N LYS A 52 -29.03 24.52 32.03
CA LYS A 52 -29.17 23.09 32.40
C LYS A 52 -29.61 22.19 31.24
N LEU A 53 -29.49 22.65 30.00
CA LEU A 53 -29.92 21.94 28.79
C LEU A 53 -29.06 20.70 28.43
N LEU A 54 -27.94 20.49 29.13
CA LEU A 54 -27.03 19.39 28.82
C LEU A 54 -27.40 18.05 29.46
N VAL A 55 -28.34 18.05 30.41
CA VAL A 55 -28.74 16.83 31.15
C VAL A 55 -29.34 15.80 30.16
N GLY A 56 -28.76 14.63 30.12
CA GLY A 56 -29.20 13.53 29.22
C GLY A 56 -28.92 13.75 27.74
N SER A 57 -28.14 14.77 27.35
CA SER A 57 -27.82 15.09 25.99
C SER A 57 -26.39 14.65 25.57
N VAL A 58 -26.19 14.49 24.28
CA VAL A 58 -24.87 14.48 23.67
C VAL A 58 -24.46 15.94 23.45
N THR A 59 -23.31 16.31 23.98
CA THR A 59 -22.85 17.70 23.95
C THR A 59 -21.81 17.90 22.86
N LEU A 60 -22.04 18.90 21.98
CA LEU A 60 -21.05 19.35 21.01
C LEU A 60 -20.18 20.43 21.65
N CYS A 61 -18.85 20.26 21.54
CA CYS A 61 -17.84 21.23 21.96
C CYS A 61 -16.90 21.55 20.81
N GLN A 62 -16.50 22.81 20.64
CA GLN A 62 -15.42 23.16 19.71
C GLN A 62 -14.06 22.92 20.35
N ARG A 63 -13.08 22.51 19.53
CA ARG A 63 -11.67 22.44 19.92
C ARG A 63 -11.14 23.85 20.20
N GLY A 64 -10.09 23.98 21.00
CA GLY A 64 -9.42 25.24 21.36
C GLY A 64 -9.62 25.62 22.83
N THR A 65 -8.95 26.65 23.25
CA THR A 65 -9.05 27.34 24.57
C THR A 65 -8.59 26.51 25.77
N CYS A 66 -9.11 25.31 26.01
CA CYS A 66 -8.76 24.44 27.13
C CYS A 66 -8.60 22.98 26.71
N ASP A 67 -8.01 22.16 27.59
CA ASP A 67 -7.73 20.75 27.37
C ASP A 67 -8.99 19.91 27.14
N PHE A 68 -8.86 18.81 26.41
CA PHE A 68 -9.96 17.88 26.12
C PHE A 68 -10.57 17.28 27.40
N THR A 69 -9.74 17.00 28.40
CA THR A 69 -10.16 16.50 29.72
C THR A 69 -10.98 17.51 30.47
N THR A 70 -10.63 18.80 30.41
CA THR A 70 -11.39 19.91 31.02
C THR A 70 -12.76 20.07 30.39
N LYS A 71 -12.85 19.99 29.04
CA LYS A 71 -14.13 20.05 28.32
C LYS A 71 -15.05 18.89 28.73
N ALA A 72 -14.50 17.69 28.81
CA ALA A 72 -15.26 16.50 29.20
C ALA A 72 -15.75 16.57 30.65
N ALA A 73 -14.88 17.03 31.56
CA ALA A 73 -15.24 17.20 32.98
C ALA A 73 -16.37 18.22 33.18
N ILE A 74 -16.32 19.35 32.51
CA ILE A 74 -17.34 20.40 32.57
C ILE A 74 -18.67 19.90 31.99
N ALA A 75 -18.65 19.22 30.84
CA ALA A 75 -19.85 18.64 30.25
C ALA A 75 -20.45 17.54 31.13
N GLN A 76 -19.60 16.68 31.72
CA GLN A 76 -20.03 15.65 32.69
C GLN A 76 -20.71 16.29 33.92
N ALA A 77 -20.09 17.31 34.50
CA ALA A 77 -20.66 18.04 35.65
C ALA A 77 -22.02 18.69 35.31
N ALA A 78 -22.21 19.06 34.04
CA ALA A 78 -23.48 19.61 33.53
C ALA A 78 -24.52 18.52 33.18
N GLY A 79 -24.20 17.23 33.36
CA GLY A 79 -25.10 16.09 33.14
C GLY A 79 -25.16 15.55 31.71
N ALA A 80 -24.19 15.88 30.87
CA ALA A 80 -24.07 15.30 29.55
C ALA A 80 -23.83 13.77 29.59
N VAL A 81 -24.41 13.03 28.67
CA VAL A 81 -24.21 11.57 28.56
C VAL A 81 -23.02 11.21 27.67
N ALA A 82 -22.61 12.10 26.78
CA ALA A 82 -21.43 11.96 25.93
C ALA A 82 -20.96 13.33 25.42
N VAL A 83 -19.69 13.43 25.04
CA VAL A 83 -19.11 14.63 24.46
C VAL A 83 -18.55 14.35 23.06
N LEU A 84 -18.91 15.20 22.13
CA LEU A 84 -18.33 15.24 20.79
C LEU A 84 -17.52 16.52 20.63
N VAL A 85 -16.22 16.40 20.39
CA VAL A 85 -15.34 17.54 20.16
C VAL A 85 -15.15 17.72 18.64
N ILE A 86 -15.54 18.87 18.13
CA ILE A 86 -15.36 19.26 16.73
C ILE A 86 -13.92 19.71 16.54
N ASN A 87 -13.19 19.08 15.61
CA ASN A 87 -11.83 19.49 15.29
C ASN A 87 -11.81 20.74 14.40
N GLU A 88 -10.65 21.40 14.31
CA GLU A 88 -10.42 22.56 13.44
C GLU A 88 -10.19 22.16 11.96
N SER A 89 -9.85 20.89 11.71
CA SER A 89 -9.67 20.28 10.40
C SER A 89 -10.49 18.98 10.29
N ASP A 90 -10.51 18.37 9.10
CA ASP A 90 -11.17 17.08 8.91
C ASP A 90 -10.34 15.88 9.38
N ASP A 91 -9.10 16.12 9.81
CA ASP A 91 -8.24 15.09 10.39
C ASP A 91 -8.73 14.65 11.76
N LEU A 92 -8.74 13.33 12.00
CA LEU A 92 -9.11 12.76 13.29
C LEU A 92 -7.88 12.17 13.97
N PHE A 93 -7.67 12.52 15.23
CA PHE A 93 -6.63 11.94 16.07
C PHE A 93 -7.18 11.53 17.42
N SER A 94 -6.50 10.62 18.08
CA SER A 94 -6.91 10.19 19.43
C SER A 94 -6.55 11.25 20.46
N MET A 95 -7.54 11.67 21.24
CA MET A 95 -7.35 12.65 22.30
C MET A 95 -6.72 11.96 23.52
N GLU A 96 -5.58 12.49 23.98
CA GLU A 96 -4.86 12.00 25.15
C GLU A 96 -5.18 12.84 26.40
N CYS A 97 -4.97 12.24 27.59
CA CYS A 97 -5.05 12.99 28.84
C CYS A 97 -3.83 13.91 28.98
N SER A 98 -4.05 15.16 29.35
CA SER A 98 -2.98 15.99 29.87
C SER A 98 -2.54 15.47 31.25
N ASN A 99 -1.22 15.35 31.45
CA ASN A 99 -0.63 14.76 32.67
C ASN A 99 -0.96 15.53 34.00
N SER A 100 -1.65 16.64 33.91
CA SER A 100 -1.87 17.55 35.04
C SER A 100 -3.19 17.36 35.80
N SER A 101 -4.13 16.57 35.28
CA SER A 101 -5.45 16.44 35.92
C SER A 101 -5.93 14.99 35.97
N ARG A 102 -5.88 14.37 37.17
CA ARG A 102 -6.63 13.14 37.48
C ARG A 102 -8.10 13.47 37.63
N VAL A 103 -8.78 13.80 36.56
CA VAL A 103 -10.23 13.95 36.57
C VAL A 103 -10.84 12.62 36.18
N ASP A 104 -11.72 12.09 37.04
CA ASP A 104 -12.46 10.86 36.75
C ASP A 104 -13.57 11.16 35.74
N ILE A 105 -13.31 10.90 34.46
CA ILE A 105 -14.28 11.12 33.39
C ILE A 105 -14.96 9.77 33.12
N SER A 106 -16.24 9.71 33.47
CA SER A 106 -17.09 8.52 33.36
C SER A 106 -18.00 8.52 32.13
N ILE A 107 -18.02 9.59 31.34
CA ILE A 107 -18.79 9.71 30.11
C ILE A 107 -17.90 9.44 28.89
N PRO A 108 -18.43 8.86 27.79
CA PRO A 108 -17.68 8.64 26.58
C PRO A 108 -17.42 9.95 25.82
N VAL A 109 -16.22 10.07 25.27
CA VAL A 109 -15.74 11.26 24.55
C VAL A 109 -15.19 10.85 23.18
N ALA A 110 -15.60 11.57 22.13
CA ALA A 110 -15.08 11.37 20.78
C ALA A 110 -14.80 12.69 20.07
N MET A 111 -13.84 12.66 19.13
CA MET A 111 -13.58 13.74 18.20
C MET A 111 -14.30 13.47 16.89
N ILE A 112 -14.86 14.52 16.29
CA ILE A 112 -15.45 14.51 14.95
C ILE A 112 -14.73 15.51 14.05
N SER A 113 -14.81 15.30 12.74
CA SER A 113 -14.22 16.21 11.75
C SER A 113 -14.93 17.56 11.76
N LYS A 114 -14.24 18.58 11.23
CA LYS A 114 -14.83 19.91 11.07
C LYS A 114 -16.10 19.86 10.22
N THR A 115 -16.02 19.22 9.05
CA THR A 115 -17.19 19.08 8.14
C THR A 115 -18.38 18.44 8.83
N ALA A 116 -18.18 17.35 9.58
CA ALA A 116 -19.27 16.72 10.34
C ALA A 116 -19.82 17.61 11.44
N GLY A 117 -18.97 18.40 12.10
CA GLY A 117 -19.37 19.38 13.11
C GLY A 117 -20.19 20.52 12.51
N ASP A 118 -19.76 21.06 11.38
CA ASP A 118 -20.46 22.15 10.68
C ASP A 118 -21.83 21.69 10.15
N ASP A 119 -21.95 20.46 9.64
CA ASP A 119 -23.22 19.87 9.21
C ASP A 119 -24.21 19.75 10.38
N LEU A 120 -23.75 19.22 11.53
CA LEU A 120 -24.57 19.08 12.73
C LEU A 120 -24.98 20.45 13.31
N ASP A 121 -24.09 21.44 13.27
CA ASP A 121 -24.39 22.81 13.71
C ASP A 121 -25.45 23.45 12.78
N ASN A 122 -25.33 23.29 11.48
CA ASN A 122 -26.32 23.79 10.51
C ASN A 122 -27.71 23.18 10.72
N GLU A 123 -27.80 21.89 11.05
CA GLU A 123 -29.07 21.24 11.36
C GLU A 123 -29.68 21.75 12.66
N LEU A 124 -28.87 21.92 13.72
CA LEU A 124 -29.32 22.47 15.02
C LEU A 124 -29.76 23.93 14.90
N THR A 125 -29.01 24.77 14.17
CA THR A 125 -29.33 26.17 13.93
C THR A 125 -30.57 26.37 13.06
N SER A 126 -30.87 25.40 12.20
CA SER A 126 -32.11 25.35 11.42
C SER A 126 -33.36 24.98 12.25
N GLY A 127 -33.19 24.77 13.56
CA GLY A 127 -34.30 24.47 14.47
C GLY A 127 -34.78 23.00 14.41
N LYS A 128 -34.06 22.12 13.76
CA LYS A 128 -34.38 20.70 13.67
C LYS A 128 -34.04 19.98 14.98
N LYS A 129 -34.83 18.99 15.34
CA LYS A 129 -34.53 18.12 16.48
C LYS A 129 -33.58 17.02 16.03
N VAL A 130 -32.32 17.14 16.44
CA VAL A 130 -31.26 16.14 16.14
C VAL A 130 -31.05 15.21 17.31
N GLU A 131 -31.16 13.91 17.10
CA GLU A 131 -30.85 12.87 18.06
C GLU A 131 -29.74 11.99 17.55
N LEU A 132 -28.78 11.62 18.41
CA LEU A 132 -27.66 10.76 18.06
C LEU A 132 -27.63 9.50 18.92
N SER A 133 -27.26 8.39 18.29
CA SER A 133 -26.81 7.18 18.95
C SER A 133 -25.34 6.96 18.61
N ILE A 134 -24.48 6.97 19.61
CA ILE A 134 -23.02 6.86 19.42
C ILE A 134 -22.58 5.47 19.85
N TYR A 135 -21.95 4.75 18.96
CA TYR A 135 -21.44 3.40 19.19
C TYR A 135 -20.07 3.22 18.52
N ALA A 136 -19.25 2.37 19.09
CA ALA A 136 -17.94 2.01 18.55
C ALA A 136 -17.96 0.52 18.15
N PRO A 137 -18.33 0.19 16.90
CA PRO A 137 -18.37 -1.20 16.46
C PRO A 137 -16.97 -1.81 16.55
N THR A 138 -16.90 -3.07 16.98
CA THR A 138 -15.64 -3.82 16.98
C THR A 138 -15.19 -4.01 15.54
N ARG A 139 -14.00 -3.53 15.22
CA ARG A 139 -13.36 -3.83 13.93
C ARG A 139 -12.88 -5.28 13.96
N PRO A 140 -13.24 -6.10 12.98
CA PRO A 140 -12.58 -7.38 12.81
C PRO A 140 -11.09 -7.11 12.54
N LEU A 141 -10.20 -7.67 13.35
CA LEU A 141 -8.75 -7.53 13.18
C LEU A 141 -8.25 -8.24 11.92
N LEU A 142 -8.94 -9.29 11.52
CA LEU A 142 -8.72 -10.03 10.28
C LEU A 142 -10.04 -10.08 9.50
N ASP A 143 -10.00 -9.59 8.28
CA ASP A 143 -11.08 -9.72 7.30
C ASP A 143 -10.54 -10.51 6.10
N TYR A 144 -11.42 -10.99 5.21
CA TYR A 144 -10.99 -11.68 3.99
C TYR A 144 -10.15 -10.79 3.05
N SER A 145 -10.20 -9.47 3.21
CA SER A 145 -9.31 -8.50 2.55
C SER A 145 -7.82 -8.83 2.74
N VAL A 146 -7.45 -9.32 3.93
CA VAL A 146 -6.08 -9.79 4.22
C VAL A 146 -5.70 -10.98 3.33
N ALA A 147 -6.62 -11.94 3.14
CA ALA A 147 -6.37 -13.09 2.27
C ALA A 147 -6.22 -12.67 0.79
N VAL A 148 -7.02 -11.69 0.34
CA VAL A 148 -6.89 -11.14 -1.02
C VAL A 148 -5.55 -10.45 -1.20
N LEU A 149 -5.14 -9.59 -0.27
CA LEU A 149 -3.82 -8.94 -0.32
C LEU A 149 -2.67 -9.95 -0.29
N TRP A 150 -2.80 -11.00 0.54
CA TRP A 150 -1.84 -12.09 0.57
C TRP A 150 -1.70 -12.77 -0.79
N LEU A 151 -2.84 -13.11 -1.43
CA LEU A 151 -2.86 -13.70 -2.77
C LEU A 151 -2.28 -12.76 -3.83
N MET A 152 -2.62 -11.46 -3.77
CA MET A 152 -2.08 -10.45 -4.68
C MET A 152 -0.57 -10.33 -4.54
N ALA A 153 -0.04 -10.28 -3.33
CA ALA A 153 1.39 -10.16 -3.08
C ALA A 153 2.16 -11.41 -3.53
N VAL A 154 1.74 -12.60 -3.12
CA VAL A 154 2.37 -13.86 -3.52
C VAL A 154 2.22 -14.08 -5.04
N GLY A 155 1.03 -13.80 -5.59
CA GLY A 155 0.76 -13.89 -7.03
C GLY A 155 1.65 -12.97 -7.85
N THR A 156 1.87 -11.73 -7.41
CA THR A 156 2.78 -10.77 -8.07
C THR A 156 4.21 -11.31 -8.14
N VAL A 157 4.72 -11.87 -7.04
CA VAL A 157 6.07 -12.44 -6.98
C VAL A 157 6.19 -13.68 -7.90
N ILE A 158 5.18 -14.56 -7.91
CA ILE A 158 5.17 -15.73 -8.81
C ILE A 158 5.10 -15.27 -10.26
N CYS A 159 4.20 -14.35 -10.61
CA CYS A 159 4.07 -13.80 -11.95
C CYS A 159 5.38 -13.16 -12.42
N ALA A 160 5.98 -12.30 -11.60
CA ALA A 160 7.24 -11.66 -11.95
C ALA A 160 8.38 -12.67 -12.16
N SER A 161 8.46 -13.69 -11.30
CA SER A 161 9.52 -14.71 -11.39
C SER A 161 9.39 -15.62 -12.61
N THR A 162 8.14 -15.91 -13.04
CA THR A 162 7.87 -16.77 -14.21
C THR A 162 7.83 -15.99 -15.52
N TRP A 163 7.64 -14.67 -15.46
CA TRP A 163 7.54 -13.82 -16.65
C TRP A 163 8.80 -13.82 -17.50
N ALA A 164 9.96 -13.83 -16.87
CA ALA A 164 11.24 -13.92 -17.56
C ALA A 164 11.38 -15.21 -18.39
N ASP A 165 10.79 -16.31 -17.93
CA ASP A 165 10.77 -17.57 -18.68
C ASP A 165 9.85 -17.48 -19.91
N ILE A 166 8.78 -16.73 -19.80
CA ILE A 166 7.80 -16.51 -20.84
C ILE A 166 8.38 -15.63 -21.95
N THR A 167 9.06 -14.54 -21.61
CA THR A 167 9.68 -13.62 -22.57
C THR A 167 10.91 -14.20 -23.24
N ALA A 168 11.73 -14.98 -22.54
CA ALA A 168 12.92 -15.61 -23.11
C ALA A 168 12.58 -16.66 -24.19
N ALA A 169 11.50 -17.44 -23.98
CA ALA A 169 11.05 -18.42 -24.96
C ALA A 169 10.61 -17.76 -26.28
N ASP A 170 9.94 -16.61 -26.21
CA ASP A 170 9.50 -15.84 -27.39
C ASP A 170 10.68 -15.22 -28.16
N CYS A 171 11.76 -14.84 -27.49
CA CYS A 171 12.99 -14.37 -28.16
C CYS A 171 13.70 -15.49 -28.91
N ASP A 172 13.79 -16.68 -28.33
CA ASP A 172 14.42 -17.83 -28.96
C ASP A 172 13.61 -18.36 -30.18
N GLU A 173 12.27 -18.40 -30.09
CA GLU A 173 11.41 -18.74 -31.22
C GLU A 173 11.52 -17.73 -32.36
N ARG A 174 11.50 -16.43 -32.08
CA ARG A 174 11.68 -15.38 -33.09
C ARG A 174 13.06 -15.42 -33.72
N TYR A 175 14.11 -15.73 -32.95
CA TYR A 175 15.46 -15.90 -33.50
C TYR A 175 15.54 -17.10 -34.46
N ASN A 176 14.88 -18.19 -34.12
CA ASN A 176 14.83 -19.40 -34.97
C ASN A 176 13.96 -19.22 -36.22
N GLU A 177 12.86 -18.45 -36.16
CA GLU A 177 12.00 -18.13 -37.31
C GLU A 177 12.65 -17.11 -38.27
N LEU A 178 13.47 -16.19 -37.75
CA LEU A 178 14.15 -15.16 -38.54
C LEU A 178 15.51 -15.59 -39.08
N SER A 179 15.97 -16.82 -38.79
CA SER A 179 17.21 -17.38 -39.34
C SER A 179 16.92 -18.31 -40.53
N PRO A 180 16.75 -17.79 -41.76
CA PRO A 180 16.85 -18.62 -42.96
C PRO A 180 18.32 -19.02 -43.08
N LYS A 181 18.57 -20.27 -43.39
CA LYS A 181 19.89 -20.79 -43.80
C LYS A 181 20.43 -19.94 -44.95
N GLY A 182 21.19 -18.92 -44.67
CA GLY A 182 21.81 -18.09 -45.69
C GLY A 182 22.52 -16.91 -45.05
N SER A 183 23.86 -16.98 -45.10
CA SER A 183 24.80 -15.92 -44.75
C SER A 183 24.31 -14.53 -45.14
N PHE A 184 23.95 -13.71 -44.15
CA PHE A 184 23.86 -12.26 -44.32
C PHE A 184 24.50 -11.58 -43.10
N LYS A 185 25.39 -10.60 -43.40
CA LYS A 185 26.13 -9.82 -42.44
C LYS A 185 25.17 -9.18 -41.41
N SER A 186 25.41 -9.48 -40.17
CA SER A 186 24.80 -8.87 -39.00
C SER A 186 25.09 -7.39 -38.98
N GLU A 187 24.15 -6.55 -39.40
CA GLU A 187 24.05 -5.19 -38.86
C GLU A 187 23.41 -5.31 -37.49
N THR A 188 24.19 -5.04 -36.48
CA THR A 188 23.94 -5.08 -35.07
C THR A 188 22.71 -4.21 -34.73
N MET A 189 21.55 -4.82 -34.53
CA MET A 189 20.53 -4.21 -33.71
C MET A 189 21.03 -4.26 -32.25
N LYS A 190 21.59 -3.17 -31.80
CA LYS A 190 21.79 -2.87 -30.38
C LYS A 190 20.44 -2.48 -29.78
N ASP A 191 19.59 -3.45 -29.50
CA ASP A 191 18.65 -3.35 -28.41
C ASP A 191 19.31 -4.06 -27.22
N GLU A 192 20.34 -3.42 -26.66
CA GLU A 192 20.75 -3.68 -25.30
C GLU A 192 19.56 -3.29 -24.42
N GLU A 193 18.73 -4.27 -24.02
CA GLU A 193 17.96 -4.14 -22.80
C GLU A 193 18.99 -3.75 -21.72
N ASP A 194 18.90 -2.53 -21.21
CA ASP A 194 19.73 -2.02 -20.12
C ASP A 194 19.47 -2.85 -18.86
N ILE A 195 20.08 -4.03 -18.80
CA ILE A 195 20.07 -4.90 -17.63
C ILE A 195 20.95 -4.22 -16.59
N VAL A 196 20.32 -3.60 -15.61
CA VAL A 196 21.03 -2.99 -14.47
C VAL A 196 21.67 -4.10 -13.65
N ASN A 197 22.91 -4.44 -13.97
CA ASN A 197 23.74 -5.30 -13.13
C ASN A 197 24.15 -4.51 -11.88
N ILE A 198 23.49 -4.82 -10.75
CA ILE A 198 23.80 -4.22 -9.46
C ILE A 198 25.09 -4.86 -8.94
N ASP A 199 26.24 -4.26 -9.28
CA ASP A 199 27.51 -4.60 -8.65
C ASP A 199 27.51 -4.16 -7.18
N THR A 200 28.46 -4.65 -6.38
CA THR A 200 28.59 -4.30 -4.95
C THR A 200 28.63 -2.77 -4.72
N LYS A 201 29.27 -2.04 -5.64
CA LYS A 201 29.27 -0.56 -5.63
C LYS A 201 27.88 0.01 -5.90
N GLY A 202 27.16 -0.53 -6.87
CA GLY A 202 25.78 -0.15 -7.19
C GLY A 202 24.83 -0.41 -6.02
N ALA A 203 25.01 -1.52 -5.30
CA ALA A 203 24.24 -1.83 -4.09
C ALA A 203 24.48 -0.81 -2.96
N ILE A 204 25.73 -0.39 -2.74
CA ILE A 204 26.06 0.63 -1.73
C ILE A 204 25.46 1.98 -2.14
N ILE A 205 25.57 2.37 -3.41
CA ILE A 205 24.95 3.60 -3.93
C ILE A 205 23.44 3.55 -3.76
N PHE A 206 22.81 2.40 -4.06
CA PHE A 206 21.37 2.21 -3.89
C PHE A 206 20.95 2.37 -2.42
N VAL A 207 21.66 1.76 -1.48
CA VAL A 207 21.37 1.88 -0.03
C VAL A 207 21.52 3.34 0.43
N ILE A 208 22.60 4.02 0.04
CA ILE A 208 22.81 5.43 0.39
C ILE A 208 21.70 6.30 -0.22
N SER A 209 21.37 6.11 -1.49
CA SER A 209 20.33 6.86 -2.19
C SER A 209 18.94 6.61 -1.58
N ALA A 210 18.61 5.36 -1.25
CA ALA A 210 17.36 4.99 -0.59
C ALA A 210 17.28 5.58 0.84
N SER A 211 18.37 5.53 1.61
CA SER A 211 18.44 6.14 2.94
C SER A 211 18.29 7.66 2.87
N THR A 212 18.97 8.30 1.92
CA THR A 212 18.85 9.75 1.68
C THR A 212 17.43 10.12 1.29
N PHE A 213 16.80 9.32 0.43
CA PHE A 213 15.40 9.52 0.02
C PHE A 213 14.43 9.39 1.19
N LEU A 214 14.64 8.42 2.08
CA LEU A 214 13.83 8.25 3.31
C LEU A 214 13.98 9.43 4.28
N VAL A 215 15.22 9.94 4.44
CA VAL A 215 15.49 11.13 5.24
C VAL A 215 14.81 12.36 4.63
N LEU A 216 14.89 12.53 3.31
CA LEU A 216 14.17 13.59 2.60
C LEU A 216 12.64 13.45 2.77
N LEU A 217 12.10 12.25 2.67
CA LEU A 217 10.69 11.96 2.95
C LEU A 217 10.29 12.42 4.34
N PHE A 218 11.09 12.10 5.36
CA PHE A 218 10.80 12.46 6.75
C PHE A 218 10.82 13.97 6.98
N PHE A 219 11.79 14.70 6.40
CA PHE A 219 11.93 16.14 6.62
C PHE A 219 11.04 16.99 5.70
N PHE A 220 10.72 16.53 4.50
CA PHE A 220 10.00 17.28 3.46
C PHE A 220 8.60 16.74 3.16
N MET A 221 7.92 16.12 4.13
CA MET A 221 6.54 15.65 3.97
C MET A 221 5.56 16.82 3.83
N SER A 222 5.63 17.51 2.67
CA SER A 222 4.71 18.56 2.29
C SER A 222 3.80 18.09 1.16
N SER A 223 2.63 18.72 1.00
CA SER A 223 1.64 18.34 -0.03
C SER A 223 2.21 18.33 -1.46
N TRP A 224 3.18 19.17 -1.80
CA TRP A 224 3.79 19.16 -3.13
C TRP A 224 4.67 17.94 -3.38
N PHE A 225 5.35 17.45 -2.33
CA PHE A 225 6.21 16.26 -2.43
C PHE A 225 5.39 15.00 -2.71
N ILE A 226 4.19 14.88 -2.11
CA ILE A 226 3.25 13.80 -2.41
C ILE A 226 2.89 13.81 -3.90
N TRP A 227 2.70 14.98 -4.52
CA TRP A 227 2.44 15.09 -5.95
C TRP A 227 3.61 14.60 -6.80
N VAL A 228 4.86 14.87 -6.41
CA VAL A 228 6.05 14.34 -7.09
C VAL A 228 6.05 12.80 -7.05
N LEU A 229 5.76 12.21 -5.88
CA LEU A 229 5.67 10.75 -5.74
C LEU A 229 4.57 10.15 -6.61
N ILE A 230 3.41 10.80 -6.70
CA ILE A 230 2.31 10.35 -7.56
C ILE A 230 2.72 10.37 -9.03
N VAL A 231 3.39 11.43 -9.47
CA VAL A 231 3.87 11.54 -10.87
C VAL A 231 4.89 10.45 -11.16
N LEU A 232 5.88 10.25 -10.29
CA LEU A 232 6.87 9.18 -10.45
C LEU A 232 6.23 7.79 -10.48
N PHE A 233 5.28 7.54 -9.59
CA PHE A 233 4.51 6.31 -9.57
C PHE A 233 3.72 6.09 -10.87
N CYS A 234 3.10 7.13 -11.41
CA CYS A 234 2.37 7.04 -12.68
C CYS A 234 3.29 6.78 -13.86
N ILE A 235 4.46 7.44 -13.91
CA ILE A 235 5.45 7.21 -14.98
C ILE A 235 5.88 5.74 -14.98
N GLY A 236 6.34 5.24 -13.83
CA GLY A 236 6.78 3.85 -13.72
C GLY A 236 5.63 2.84 -13.89
N GLY A 237 4.42 3.16 -13.39
CA GLY A 237 3.23 2.34 -13.55
C GLY A 237 2.75 2.23 -15.00
N VAL A 238 2.79 3.34 -15.76
CA VAL A 238 2.48 3.35 -17.20
C VAL A 238 3.48 2.51 -17.98
N GLU A 239 4.77 2.67 -17.71
CA GLU A 239 5.82 1.87 -18.35
C GLU A 239 5.65 0.38 -18.00
N GLY A 240 5.43 0.06 -16.73
CA GLY A 240 5.19 -1.30 -16.27
C GLY A 240 3.96 -1.93 -16.93
N MET A 241 2.84 -1.22 -16.97
CA MET A 241 1.61 -1.69 -17.59
C MET A 241 1.76 -1.86 -19.11
N HIS A 242 2.42 -0.92 -19.78
CA HIS A 242 2.73 -1.01 -21.19
C HIS A 242 3.54 -2.27 -21.50
N ASN A 243 4.63 -2.52 -20.77
CA ASN A 243 5.49 -3.69 -20.95
C ASN A 243 4.72 -5.00 -20.70
N CYS A 244 3.90 -5.05 -19.66
CA CYS A 244 3.07 -6.21 -19.36
C CYS A 244 2.06 -6.50 -20.47
N ILE A 245 1.31 -5.50 -20.94
CA ILE A 245 0.27 -5.66 -21.96
C ILE A 245 0.89 -6.03 -23.31
N VAL A 246 1.94 -5.31 -23.72
CA VAL A 246 2.61 -5.57 -25.01
C VAL A 246 3.18 -6.98 -25.05
N SER A 247 3.88 -7.42 -24.00
CA SER A 247 4.44 -8.78 -23.92
C SER A 247 3.35 -9.85 -23.99
N LEU A 248 2.24 -9.68 -23.23
CA LEU A 248 1.14 -10.65 -23.24
C LEU A 248 0.41 -10.72 -24.57
N VAL A 249 0.06 -9.56 -25.13
CA VAL A 249 -0.74 -9.51 -26.36
C VAL A 249 0.07 -9.96 -27.58
N LEU A 250 1.34 -9.58 -27.68
CA LEU A 250 2.20 -10.03 -28.79
C LEU A 250 2.46 -11.53 -28.76
N ARG A 251 2.40 -12.16 -27.58
CA ARG A 251 2.48 -13.62 -27.45
C ARG A 251 1.25 -14.30 -28.03
N VAL A 252 0.04 -13.79 -27.74
CA VAL A 252 -1.20 -14.38 -28.25
C VAL A 252 -1.44 -14.01 -29.72
N PHE A 253 -1.06 -12.79 -30.12
CA PHE A 253 -1.29 -12.23 -31.45
C PHE A 253 0.00 -11.65 -32.06
N PRO A 254 0.97 -12.49 -32.48
CA PRO A 254 2.26 -12.03 -32.99
C PRO A 254 2.16 -11.19 -34.29
N LYS A 255 1.04 -11.29 -35.00
CA LYS A 255 0.77 -10.50 -36.24
C LYS A 255 0.64 -8.99 -35.94
N LEU A 256 0.22 -8.59 -34.73
CA LEU A 256 0.03 -7.17 -34.36
C LEU A 256 1.36 -6.40 -34.23
N GLY A 257 2.48 -7.12 -34.02
CA GLY A 257 3.81 -6.52 -33.93
C GLY A 257 4.48 -6.20 -35.29
N ARG A 258 3.89 -6.60 -36.42
CA ARG A 258 4.55 -6.48 -37.75
C ARG A 258 4.54 -5.07 -38.35
N ASN A 259 3.60 -4.22 -37.94
CA ASN A 259 3.48 -2.87 -38.46
C ASN A 259 4.40 -1.91 -37.67
N ILE A 260 5.60 -1.71 -38.18
CA ILE A 260 6.63 -0.87 -37.54
C ILE A 260 6.58 0.52 -38.15
N VAL A 261 6.51 1.55 -37.30
CA VAL A 261 6.59 2.96 -37.66
C VAL A 261 7.82 3.58 -36.96
N LYS A 262 8.55 4.41 -37.68
CA LYS A 262 9.64 5.20 -37.09
C LYS A 262 9.07 6.42 -36.41
N VAL A 263 9.14 6.48 -35.08
CA VAL A 263 8.77 7.66 -34.30
C VAL A 263 10.04 8.42 -33.95
N PRO A 264 10.10 9.74 -34.17
CA PRO A 264 11.34 10.52 -34.04
C PRO A 264 11.96 10.53 -32.64
N MET A 265 11.20 10.23 -31.57
CA MET A 265 11.71 10.15 -30.20
C MET A 265 11.83 8.71 -29.64
N PHE A 266 11.09 7.74 -30.16
CA PHE A 266 11.00 6.37 -29.64
C PHE A 266 11.61 5.30 -30.58
N GLY A 267 12.27 5.75 -31.67
CA GLY A 267 12.89 4.81 -32.61
C GLY A 267 11.88 4.01 -33.45
N LYS A 268 12.19 2.75 -33.72
CA LYS A 268 11.30 1.83 -34.46
C LYS A 268 10.33 1.16 -33.48
N SER A 269 9.09 1.61 -33.43
CA SER A 269 8.06 1.05 -32.54
C SER A 269 6.88 0.52 -33.34
N SER A 270 6.24 -0.55 -32.86
CA SER A 270 5.01 -1.06 -33.48
C SER A 270 3.86 -0.09 -33.24
N ILE A 271 2.96 0.08 -34.22
CA ILE A 271 1.72 0.88 -34.07
C ILE A 271 0.92 0.39 -32.86
N PHE A 272 0.86 -0.92 -32.66
CA PHE A 272 0.18 -1.53 -31.52
C PHE A 272 0.78 -1.04 -30.18
N SER A 273 2.12 -1.01 -30.06
CA SER A 273 2.82 -0.53 -28.85
C SER A 273 2.47 0.93 -28.55
N ILE A 274 2.39 1.79 -29.57
CA ILE A 274 2.03 3.20 -29.39
C ILE A 274 0.59 3.35 -28.92
N VAL A 275 -0.36 2.59 -29.49
CA VAL A 275 -1.76 2.61 -29.05
C VAL A 275 -1.88 2.15 -27.61
N VAL A 276 -1.21 1.05 -27.23
CA VAL A 276 -1.20 0.57 -25.83
C VAL A 276 -0.63 1.64 -24.89
N PHE A 277 0.47 2.29 -25.29
CA PHE A 277 1.06 3.35 -24.47
C PHE A 277 0.07 4.50 -24.20
N ILE A 278 -0.64 4.97 -25.24
CA ILE A 278 -1.66 6.00 -25.10
C ILE A 278 -2.78 5.56 -24.16
N VAL A 279 -3.24 4.31 -24.25
CA VAL A 279 -4.27 3.76 -23.36
C VAL A 279 -3.76 3.70 -21.90
N CYS A 280 -2.51 3.29 -21.68
CA CYS A 280 -1.90 3.26 -20.36
C CYS A 280 -1.79 4.66 -19.74
N VAL A 281 -1.39 5.65 -20.53
CA VAL A 281 -1.36 7.05 -20.08
C VAL A 281 -2.77 7.55 -19.73
N ALA A 282 -3.77 7.29 -20.59
CA ALA A 282 -5.14 7.65 -20.31
C ALA A 282 -5.66 7.02 -19.01
N PHE A 283 -5.35 5.74 -18.77
CA PHE A 283 -5.69 5.05 -17.53
C PHE A 283 -5.06 5.70 -16.29
N ALA A 284 -3.77 6.04 -16.36
CA ALA A 284 -3.08 6.71 -15.24
C ALA A 284 -3.66 8.10 -14.97
N VAL A 285 -3.99 8.88 -16.01
CA VAL A 285 -4.65 10.19 -15.87
C VAL A 285 -6.03 10.05 -15.24
N LEU A 286 -6.84 9.10 -15.69
CA LEU A 286 -8.14 8.80 -15.08
C LEU A 286 -8.01 8.43 -13.61
N TRP A 287 -7.00 7.64 -13.25
CA TRP A 287 -6.74 7.31 -11.86
C TRP A 287 -6.37 8.54 -11.03
N ILE A 288 -5.51 9.43 -11.53
CA ILE A 288 -5.13 10.67 -10.83
C ILE A 288 -6.34 11.55 -10.56
N VAL A 289 -7.22 11.73 -11.56
CA VAL A 289 -8.42 12.56 -11.45
C VAL A 289 -9.39 12.00 -10.41
N ASN A 290 -9.58 10.68 -10.41
CA ASN A 290 -10.52 10.00 -9.52
C ASN A 290 -9.86 9.47 -8.24
N ARG A 291 -8.68 9.95 -7.85
CA ARG A 291 -7.87 9.42 -6.75
C ARG A 291 -8.58 9.39 -5.40
N ARG A 292 -9.54 10.29 -5.19
CA ARG A 292 -10.29 10.43 -3.93
C ARG A 292 -11.52 9.53 -3.86
N GLU A 293 -11.91 8.92 -4.98
CA GLU A 293 -13.06 8.04 -5.04
C GLU A 293 -12.81 6.68 -4.39
N SER A 294 -13.87 6.05 -3.89
CA SER A 294 -13.78 4.77 -3.16
C SER A 294 -13.27 3.59 -4.00
N TYR A 295 -13.32 3.68 -5.33
CA TYR A 295 -12.84 2.65 -6.26
C TYR A 295 -11.39 2.90 -6.76
N SER A 296 -10.78 3.99 -6.37
CA SER A 296 -9.44 4.38 -6.87
C SER A 296 -8.33 3.39 -6.48
N TRP A 297 -8.54 2.59 -5.43
CA TRP A 297 -7.63 1.54 -5.01
C TRP A 297 -7.34 0.54 -6.13
N PHE A 298 -8.34 0.18 -6.94
CA PHE A 298 -8.16 -0.77 -8.04
C PHE A 298 -7.15 -0.26 -9.09
N GLY A 299 -7.28 1.00 -9.51
CA GLY A 299 -6.33 1.60 -10.46
C GLY A 299 -4.92 1.71 -9.88
N GLN A 300 -4.80 2.03 -8.59
CA GLN A 300 -3.51 2.06 -7.89
C GLN A 300 -2.85 0.67 -7.85
N ASP A 301 -3.62 -0.36 -7.53
CA ASP A 301 -3.09 -1.72 -7.41
C ASP A 301 -2.68 -2.28 -8.78
N VAL A 302 -3.44 -2.02 -9.84
CA VAL A 302 -3.06 -2.42 -11.20
C VAL A 302 -1.74 -1.78 -11.62
N LEU A 303 -1.62 -0.45 -11.48
CA LEU A 303 -0.39 0.26 -11.80
C LEU A 303 0.78 -0.23 -10.93
N GLY A 304 0.53 -0.45 -9.63
CA GLY A 304 1.54 -0.91 -8.68
C GLY A 304 2.03 -2.34 -8.97
N ILE A 305 1.14 -3.26 -9.27
CA ILE A 305 1.50 -4.65 -9.61
C ILE A 305 2.32 -4.69 -10.90
N CYS A 306 1.91 -3.96 -11.93
CA CYS A 306 2.65 -3.88 -13.18
C CYS A 306 4.03 -3.25 -12.99
N LEU A 307 4.13 -2.19 -12.20
CA LEU A 307 5.39 -1.58 -11.81
C LEU A 307 6.30 -2.57 -11.06
N MET A 308 5.77 -3.29 -10.07
CA MET A 308 6.53 -4.27 -9.31
C MET A 308 7.03 -5.42 -10.19
N ILE A 309 6.20 -5.94 -11.09
CA ILE A 309 6.61 -6.98 -12.05
C ILE A 309 7.79 -6.48 -12.90
N THR A 310 7.70 -5.27 -13.42
CA THR A 310 8.78 -4.68 -14.25
C THR A 310 10.06 -4.46 -13.43
N ILE A 311 9.98 -3.93 -12.22
CA ILE A 311 11.14 -3.76 -11.34
C ILE A 311 11.79 -5.11 -11.02
N LEU A 312 11.00 -6.14 -10.68
CA LEU A 312 11.52 -7.47 -10.37
C LEU A 312 12.19 -8.15 -11.56
N GLN A 313 11.79 -7.80 -12.79
CA GLN A 313 12.43 -8.28 -14.02
C GLN A 313 13.72 -7.52 -14.30
N LEU A 314 13.70 -6.20 -14.16
CA LEU A 314 14.82 -5.31 -14.47
C LEU A 314 15.94 -5.43 -13.43
N ALA A 315 15.59 -5.49 -12.15
CA ALA A 315 16.55 -5.60 -11.05
C ALA A 315 17.06 -7.05 -10.92
N ARG A 316 18.30 -7.29 -11.33
CA ARG A 316 18.98 -8.58 -11.17
C ARG A 316 19.92 -8.51 -9.98
N LEU A 317 19.62 -9.29 -8.92
CA LEU A 317 20.55 -9.49 -7.81
C LEU A 317 21.73 -10.36 -8.28
N PRO A 318 22.98 -9.87 -8.19
CA PRO A 318 24.15 -10.66 -8.57
C PRO A 318 24.45 -11.78 -7.57
N ASN A 319 24.09 -11.59 -6.30
CA ASN A 319 24.26 -12.59 -5.22
C ASN A 319 23.43 -12.23 -3.98
N ILE A 320 23.36 -13.17 -3.03
CA ILE A 320 22.55 -13.03 -1.78
C ILE A 320 23.06 -11.91 -0.85
N LYS A 321 24.30 -11.42 -1.01
CA LYS A 321 24.87 -10.37 -0.14
C LYS A 321 24.07 -9.06 -0.11
N VAL A 322 23.29 -8.78 -1.15
CA VAL A 322 22.59 -7.51 -1.36
C VAL A 322 21.19 -7.46 -0.74
N ALA A 323 20.64 -8.59 -0.26
CA ALA A 323 19.26 -8.69 0.23
C ALA A 323 19.08 -8.15 1.68
N ARG A 324 19.59 -6.96 1.99
CA ARG A 324 19.42 -6.31 3.30
C ARG A 324 18.67 -4.99 3.14
N GLY A 325 17.38 -4.98 3.46
CA GLY A 325 16.51 -3.81 3.32
C GLY A 325 16.09 -3.18 4.64
N ASP A 326 15.88 -1.87 4.64
CA ASP A 326 15.52 -1.04 5.79
C ASP A 326 14.06 -0.53 5.72
N LYS A 327 13.54 -0.06 6.86
CA LYS A 327 12.12 0.21 7.15
C LYS A 327 11.64 1.54 6.60
N ALA A 328 10.39 1.61 6.16
CA ALA A 328 9.67 2.87 5.93
C ALA A 328 8.28 2.84 6.58
N GLY A 329 7.94 3.89 7.32
CA GLY A 329 6.64 4.08 7.97
C GLY A 329 5.86 5.26 7.40
N GLY A 330 4.54 5.10 7.35
CA GLY A 330 3.50 6.10 7.54
C GLY A 330 3.11 7.05 6.41
N GLU A 331 1.82 7.16 6.17
CA GLU A 331 0.98 8.04 5.35
C GLU A 331 0.83 7.70 3.86
N ALA A 332 -0.35 8.05 3.31
CA ALA A 332 -0.94 7.74 2.00
C ALA A 332 -0.03 7.93 0.77
N ILE A 333 1.10 7.25 0.77
CA ILE A 333 2.06 7.19 -0.32
C ILE A 333 1.50 6.22 -1.36
N PRO A 334 1.60 6.52 -2.68
CA PRO A 334 1.09 5.64 -3.74
C PRO A 334 1.82 4.29 -3.87
N MET A 335 2.76 3.99 -2.97
CA MET A 335 3.58 2.76 -2.95
C MET A 335 3.00 1.66 -2.05
N LEU A 336 1.68 1.56 -1.97
CA LEU A 336 0.95 0.57 -1.18
C LEU A 336 -0.09 -0.12 -2.06
N LEU A 337 -0.18 -1.46 -2.00
CA LEU A 337 -1.37 -2.19 -2.43
C LEU A 337 -2.47 -1.99 -1.38
N ARG A 338 -3.69 -1.76 -1.82
CA ARG A 338 -4.84 -1.48 -0.95
C ARG A 338 -6.02 -2.34 -1.34
N PHE A 339 -6.65 -2.95 -0.36
CA PHE A 339 -7.90 -3.66 -0.57
C PHE A 339 -8.94 -3.19 0.45
N PRO A 340 -10.17 -2.82 0.02
CA PRO A 340 -11.21 -2.36 0.92
C PRO A 340 -11.65 -3.47 1.87
N ARG A 341 -11.92 -3.11 3.12
CA ARG A 341 -12.53 -4.00 4.13
C ARG A 341 -14.05 -3.91 4.02
N PRO A 342 -14.73 -4.89 3.45
CA PRO A 342 -16.17 -4.78 3.24
C PRO A 342 -16.99 -4.91 4.52
N HIS A 343 -16.47 -5.55 5.55
CA HIS A 343 -17.12 -5.68 6.86
C HIS A 343 -16.70 -4.58 7.85
N ASP A 344 -15.82 -3.65 7.44
CA ASP A 344 -15.47 -2.50 8.28
C ASP A 344 -16.54 -1.40 8.13
N PRO A 345 -17.27 -1.05 9.21
CA PRO A 345 -18.26 0.03 9.19
C PRO A 345 -17.67 1.39 8.77
N TRP A 346 -16.35 1.55 8.88
CA TRP A 346 -15.60 2.77 8.56
C TRP A 346 -15.06 2.80 7.14
N LYS A 347 -15.36 1.77 6.31
CA LYS A 347 -14.86 1.63 4.95
C LYS A 347 -13.31 1.72 4.89
N GLY A 348 -12.63 1.13 5.87
CA GLY A 348 -11.17 1.09 5.94
C GLY A 348 -10.57 0.22 4.82
N TYR A 349 -9.25 0.33 4.65
CA TYR A 349 -8.47 -0.48 3.72
C TYR A 349 -7.43 -1.27 4.49
N ASP A 350 -7.21 -2.53 4.08
CA ASP A 350 -5.96 -3.22 4.39
C ASP A 350 -4.92 -2.84 3.35
N MET A 351 -3.68 -2.75 3.79
CA MET A 351 -2.58 -2.24 2.97
C MET A 351 -1.33 -3.08 3.16
N ILE A 352 -0.58 -3.26 2.07
CA ILE A 352 0.75 -3.88 2.10
C ILE A 352 1.74 -3.00 1.34
N GLY A 353 2.93 -2.77 1.91
CA GLY A 353 3.98 -1.98 1.29
C GLY A 353 4.61 -2.68 0.10
N PHE A 354 4.93 -1.94 -0.97
CA PHE A 354 5.66 -2.49 -2.12
C PHE A 354 7.02 -3.06 -1.71
N GLY A 355 7.69 -2.47 -0.71
CA GLY A 355 8.94 -2.98 -0.16
C GLY A 355 8.83 -4.41 0.38
N ASP A 356 7.71 -4.74 1.03
CA ASP A 356 7.46 -6.07 1.58
C ASP A 356 7.19 -7.13 0.48
N ILE A 357 6.95 -6.69 -0.75
CA ILE A 357 6.79 -7.55 -1.93
C ILE A 357 8.08 -7.58 -2.75
N LEU A 358 8.70 -6.41 -2.99
CA LEU A 358 9.87 -6.29 -3.86
C LEU A 358 11.11 -6.98 -3.28
N PHE A 359 11.44 -6.75 -2.00
CA PHE A 359 12.65 -7.33 -1.42
C PHE A 359 12.64 -8.85 -1.37
N PRO A 360 11.59 -9.51 -0.84
CA PRO A 360 11.49 -10.96 -0.94
C PRO A 360 11.34 -11.44 -2.39
N GLY A 361 10.62 -10.68 -3.23
CA GLY A 361 10.42 -10.98 -4.64
C GLY A 361 11.74 -11.04 -5.42
N LEU A 362 12.68 -10.14 -5.18
CA LEU A 362 14.01 -10.17 -5.79
C LEU A 362 14.76 -11.48 -5.46
N LEU A 363 14.68 -11.95 -4.22
CA LEU A 363 15.29 -13.21 -3.80
C LEU A 363 14.61 -14.41 -4.46
N VAL A 364 13.29 -14.39 -4.60
CA VAL A 364 12.52 -15.44 -5.28
C VAL A 364 12.84 -15.46 -6.78
N CYS A 365 12.95 -14.31 -7.44
CA CYS A 365 13.36 -14.19 -8.83
C CYS A 365 14.81 -14.68 -9.07
N PHE A 366 15.70 -14.38 -8.14
CA PHE A 366 17.06 -14.91 -8.13
C PHE A 366 17.06 -16.44 -8.06
N ALA A 367 16.31 -17.01 -7.11
CA ALA A 367 16.21 -18.45 -6.95
C ALA A 367 15.66 -19.15 -8.19
N ARG A 368 14.67 -18.54 -8.87
CA ARG A 368 14.13 -19.08 -10.13
C ARG A 368 15.19 -19.16 -11.22
N ARG A 369 16.00 -18.11 -11.38
CA ARG A 369 17.12 -18.08 -12.34
C ARG A 369 18.18 -19.12 -11.99
N PHE A 370 18.58 -19.19 -10.74
CA PHE A 370 19.54 -20.19 -10.25
C PHE A 370 19.07 -21.62 -10.50
N ASP A 371 17.79 -21.92 -10.22
CA ASP A 371 17.21 -23.25 -10.48
C ASP A 371 17.19 -23.58 -11.97
N LYS A 372 16.88 -22.62 -12.84
CA LYS A 372 16.83 -22.80 -14.29
C LYS A 372 18.22 -23.09 -14.85
N GLU A 373 19.25 -22.33 -14.47
CA GLU A 373 20.62 -22.55 -14.95
C GLU A 373 21.20 -23.89 -14.48
N ASN A 374 20.82 -24.34 -13.28
CA ASN A 374 21.26 -25.61 -12.73
C ASN A 374 20.31 -26.79 -13.08
N ASN A 375 19.34 -26.61 -14.01
CA ASN A 375 18.36 -27.61 -14.43
C ASN A 375 17.65 -28.31 -13.26
N LYS A 376 17.34 -27.59 -12.17
CA LYS A 376 16.69 -28.15 -10.99
C LYS A 376 15.18 -28.27 -11.21
N ARG A 377 14.62 -29.43 -10.85
CA ARG A 377 13.16 -29.61 -10.81
C ARG A 377 12.56 -28.74 -9.70
N SER A 378 11.31 -28.31 -9.86
CA SER A 378 10.59 -27.40 -8.95
C SER A 378 10.70 -27.80 -7.48
N VAL A 379 10.59 -29.08 -7.13
CA VAL A 379 10.66 -29.55 -5.73
C VAL A 379 12.11 -29.57 -5.20
N ASN A 380 13.08 -29.86 -6.05
CA ASN A 380 14.50 -29.84 -5.72
C ASN A 380 15.14 -28.46 -5.92
N GLY A 381 14.38 -27.50 -6.43
CA GLY A 381 14.80 -26.11 -6.60
C GLY A 381 14.67 -25.28 -5.32
N TYR A 382 15.14 -24.06 -5.37
CA TYR A 382 15.01 -23.05 -4.32
C TYR A 382 13.72 -22.24 -4.50
N PHE A 383 13.30 -22.03 -5.73
CA PHE A 383 12.16 -21.19 -6.09
C PHE A 383 10.88 -21.55 -5.32
N LEU A 384 10.45 -22.81 -5.37
CA LEU A 384 9.21 -23.25 -4.72
C LEU A 384 9.24 -23.01 -3.21
N TRP A 385 10.37 -23.37 -2.58
CA TRP A 385 10.53 -23.22 -1.13
C TRP A 385 10.59 -21.77 -0.68
N LEU A 386 11.16 -20.88 -1.50
CA LEU A 386 11.19 -19.46 -1.22
C LEU A 386 9.83 -18.80 -1.40
N VAL A 387 9.03 -19.23 -2.38
CA VAL A 387 7.63 -18.79 -2.53
C VAL A 387 6.80 -19.22 -1.30
N ILE A 388 6.97 -20.47 -0.85
CA ILE A 388 6.31 -20.95 0.37
C ILE A 388 6.78 -20.16 1.58
N GLY A 389 8.09 -19.96 1.73
CA GLY A 389 8.68 -19.16 2.81
C GLY A 389 8.16 -17.73 2.84
N TYR A 390 7.99 -17.10 1.67
CA TYR A 390 7.40 -15.77 1.54
C TYR A 390 5.93 -15.76 1.98
N GLY A 391 5.14 -16.72 1.49
CA GLY A 391 3.73 -16.85 1.88
C GLY A 391 3.56 -17.08 3.39
N VAL A 392 4.39 -17.95 3.99
CA VAL A 392 4.41 -18.19 5.44
C VAL A 392 4.85 -16.93 6.20
N GLY A 393 5.87 -16.21 5.72
CA GLY A 393 6.33 -14.97 6.34
C GLY A 393 5.24 -13.89 6.37
N LEU A 394 4.50 -13.69 5.27
CA LEU A 394 3.33 -12.81 5.24
C LEU A 394 2.23 -13.26 6.18
N PHE A 395 1.92 -14.57 6.21
CA PHE A 395 0.93 -15.11 7.13
C PHE A 395 1.32 -14.85 8.59
N LEU A 396 2.59 -15.06 8.95
CA LEU A 396 3.09 -14.78 10.30
C LEU A 396 3.05 -13.28 10.63
N THR A 397 3.26 -12.39 9.65
CA THR A 397 3.10 -10.95 9.82
C THR A 397 1.67 -10.59 10.22
N TYR A 398 0.67 -11.12 9.52
CA TYR A 398 -0.74 -10.90 9.86
C TYR A 398 -1.14 -11.56 11.19
N LEU A 399 -0.61 -12.75 11.47
CA LEU A 399 -0.82 -13.41 12.76
C LEU A 399 -0.22 -12.59 13.90
N GLY A 400 0.98 -12.04 13.72
CA GLY A 400 1.62 -11.14 14.69
C GLY A 400 0.79 -9.88 14.94
N LEU A 401 0.27 -9.27 13.87
CA LEU A 401 -0.65 -8.12 13.95
C LEU A 401 -1.91 -8.45 14.74
N TYR A 402 -2.48 -9.64 14.52
CA TYR A 402 -3.64 -10.13 15.25
C TYR A 402 -3.35 -10.34 16.74
N LEU A 403 -2.27 -11.05 17.08
CA LEU A 403 -1.88 -11.35 18.46
C LEU A 403 -1.57 -10.07 19.26
N MET A 404 -1.03 -9.05 18.59
CA MET A 404 -0.72 -7.76 19.21
C MET A 404 -1.87 -6.74 19.13
N LYS A 405 -3.09 -7.18 18.85
CA LYS A 405 -4.31 -6.35 18.82
C LYS A 405 -4.20 -5.12 17.92
N GLY A 406 -3.54 -5.26 16.77
CA GLY A 406 -3.41 -4.20 15.78
C GLY A 406 -2.25 -3.21 16.00
N HIS A 407 -1.38 -3.44 16.99
CA HIS A 407 -0.14 -2.66 17.09
C HIS A 407 0.77 -3.00 15.91
N GLY A 408 1.12 -1.98 15.13
CA GLY A 408 1.93 -2.13 13.92
C GLY A 408 3.29 -2.75 14.22
N GLN A 409 3.66 -3.77 13.43
CA GLN A 409 4.96 -4.41 13.49
C GLN A 409 5.65 -4.31 12.13
N PRO A 410 7.00 -4.26 12.10
CA PRO A 410 7.72 -4.31 10.84
C PRO A 410 7.55 -5.71 10.21
N ALA A 411 6.91 -5.78 9.04
CA ALA A 411 6.69 -7.03 8.29
C ALA A 411 8.00 -7.77 8.00
N LEU A 412 9.07 -7.05 7.75
CA LEU A 412 10.41 -7.61 7.49
C LEU A 412 10.95 -8.48 8.63
N LEU A 413 10.47 -8.27 9.85
CA LEU A 413 10.85 -9.13 11.00
C LEU A 413 10.47 -10.60 10.78
N TYR A 414 9.37 -10.85 10.08
CA TYR A 414 8.87 -12.19 9.75
C TYR A 414 9.31 -12.61 8.34
N LEU A 415 9.30 -11.68 7.38
CA LEU A 415 9.61 -11.98 5.98
C LEU A 415 11.06 -12.40 5.77
N VAL A 416 12.02 -11.70 6.39
CA VAL A 416 13.44 -11.99 6.20
C VAL A 416 13.83 -13.37 6.75
N PRO A 417 13.49 -13.78 7.99
CA PRO A 417 13.75 -15.14 8.44
C PRO A 417 13.09 -16.22 7.59
N CYS A 418 11.85 -15.99 7.15
CA CYS A 418 11.10 -16.98 6.37
C CYS A 418 11.61 -17.11 4.93
N THR A 419 12.15 -16.05 4.32
CA THR A 419 12.66 -16.10 2.94
C THR A 419 14.17 -16.33 2.90
N LEU A 420 14.95 -15.39 3.41
CA LEU A 420 16.42 -15.52 3.44
C LEU A 420 16.88 -16.70 4.32
N GLY A 421 16.22 -16.91 5.47
CA GLY A 421 16.48 -18.06 6.34
C GLY A 421 16.25 -19.39 5.61
N THR A 422 15.16 -19.52 4.86
CA THR A 422 14.88 -20.70 4.02
C THR A 422 15.96 -20.90 2.97
N ALA A 423 16.40 -19.83 2.28
CA ALA A 423 17.49 -19.93 1.29
C ALA A 423 18.79 -20.42 1.91
N VAL A 424 19.17 -19.87 3.08
CA VAL A 424 20.40 -20.26 3.79
C VAL A 424 20.32 -21.71 4.31
N ILE A 425 19.20 -22.07 4.95
CA ILE A 425 19.01 -23.43 5.49
C ILE A 425 19.08 -24.47 4.35
N LEU A 426 18.36 -24.25 3.25
CA LEU A 426 18.40 -25.15 2.10
C LEU A 426 19.80 -25.20 1.46
N GLY A 427 20.48 -24.05 1.34
CA GLY A 427 21.84 -23.96 0.83
C GLY A 427 22.84 -24.73 1.69
N CYS A 428 22.70 -24.67 3.00
CA CYS A 428 23.52 -25.45 3.94
C CYS A 428 23.21 -26.96 3.86
N ILE A 429 21.94 -27.35 3.87
CA ILE A 429 21.54 -28.77 3.80
C ILE A 429 22.01 -29.42 2.50
N ARG A 430 21.97 -28.67 1.38
CA ARG A 430 22.38 -29.16 0.04
C ARG A 430 23.89 -29.00 -0.23
N GLY A 431 24.62 -28.34 0.66
CA GLY A 431 26.06 -28.07 0.46
C GLY A 431 26.34 -27.07 -0.67
N GLU A 432 25.34 -26.31 -1.12
CA GLU A 432 25.41 -25.41 -2.29
C GLU A 432 25.59 -23.93 -1.91
N MET A 433 25.84 -23.66 -0.63
CA MET A 433 25.89 -22.28 -0.12
C MET A 433 26.95 -21.44 -0.84
N ARG A 434 28.07 -22.04 -1.21
CA ARG A 434 29.15 -21.36 -1.94
C ARG A 434 28.71 -21.00 -3.37
N SER A 435 27.98 -21.90 -4.03
CA SER A 435 27.45 -21.65 -5.38
C SER A 435 26.39 -20.55 -5.39
N LEU A 436 25.55 -20.47 -4.35
CA LEU A 436 24.57 -19.40 -4.19
C LEU A 436 25.25 -18.05 -3.86
N TRP A 437 26.35 -18.10 -3.10
CA TRP A 437 27.06 -16.90 -2.63
C TRP A 437 27.92 -16.26 -3.72
N ASP A 438 28.60 -17.09 -4.53
CA ASP A 438 29.52 -16.67 -5.58
C ASP A 438 28.88 -16.78 -6.98
N TYR A 439 27.53 -16.89 -7.04
CA TYR A 439 26.80 -16.99 -8.28
C TYR A 439 27.13 -15.82 -9.21
N LYS A 440 27.59 -16.15 -10.41
CA LYS A 440 27.79 -15.22 -11.51
C LYS A 440 26.84 -15.67 -12.64
N PRO A 441 25.86 -14.85 -13.04
CA PRO A 441 25.02 -15.17 -14.17
C PRO A 441 25.90 -15.37 -15.41
N ASN A 442 25.73 -16.49 -16.11
CA ASN A 442 26.40 -16.73 -17.39
C ASN A 442 25.88 -15.69 -18.39
N LEU A 443 26.63 -14.62 -18.57
CA LEU A 443 26.45 -13.75 -19.72
C LEU A 443 26.77 -14.59 -20.97
N PRO A 444 25.95 -14.52 -22.03
CA PRO A 444 26.33 -15.14 -23.29
C PRO A 444 27.72 -14.65 -23.66
N PRO A 445 28.62 -15.54 -24.12
CA PRO A 445 29.99 -15.15 -24.40
C PRO A 445 29.97 -14.02 -25.44
N SER A 446 30.48 -12.86 -25.06
CA SER A 446 30.78 -11.82 -26.03
C SER A 446 31.72 -12.45 -27.04
N LYS A 447 31.25 -12.65 -28.25
CA LYS A 447 32.12 -13.07 -29.38
C LYS A 447 33.08 -11.91 -29.62
N VAL A 448 34.19 -11.90 -28.89
CA VAL A 448 35.36 -11.15 -29.25
C VAL A 448 35.87 -11.80 -30.53
N PRO A 449 35.96 -11.09 -31.67
CA PRO A 449 36.60 -11.65 -32.84
C PRO A 449 38.06 -11.94 -32.49
N PRO A 450 38.65 -13.07 -32.96
CA PRO A 450 40.07 -13.25 -32.79
C PRO A 450 40.79 -12.10 -33.48
N GLU A 451 41.69 -11.44 -32.73
CA GLU A 451 42.65 -10.50 -33.30
C GLU A 451 43.43 -11.20 -34.39
N VAL A 452 43.36 -10.68 -35.61
CA VAL A 452 44.26 -11.01 -36.73
C VAL A 452 45.27 -9.91 -36.88
#